data_f711ba8626d1a809f1d45cdd9802d235
#
_entry.id   f711ba8626d1a809f1d45cdd9802d235
#
_cell.length_a   1.000
_cell.length_b   1.000
_cell.length_c   1.000
_cell.angle_alpha   90.00
_cell.angle_beta   90.00
_cell.angle_gamma   90.00
#
_symmetry.space_group_name_H-M   'P 1'
#
loop_
_entity.id
_entity.type
_entity.pdbx_description
1 polymer ?
#
loop_
_entity_poly.entity_id
_entity_poly.type
_entity_poly.pdbx_seq_one_letter_code
_entity_poly.pdbx_strand_id
1 'polypeptide(L)'
;MVTQLRIPTNRTVSGPKLTMEVGRLVVDYDCEGDDGRVTNGRIVFEDILSCQFWDNSCCPAQNVLPATEIRVLEQSEYLDGVRSKWHEAVGWEEWQQSQGGSGRFRHFTIYFDDAGSLDVIASKCTVAPCTK
;
A
#
# COMPACT_ATOMS: atom_id res chain seq x y z
N MET A 1 3.72 -3.04 15.89
CA MET A 1 3.26 -4.40 15.53
C MET A 1 3.24 -4.55 14.02
N VAL A 2 3.65 -5.68 13.52
CA VAL A 2 3.61 -5.99 12.09
C VAL A 2 2.44 -6.95 11.85
N THR A 3 1.58 -6.58 10.92
CA THR A 3 0.46 -7.41 10.50
C THR A 3 0.59 -7.69 9.00
N GLN A 4 0.07 -8.80 8.55
CA GLN A 4 0.06 -9.16 7.14
C GLN A 4 -1.37 -9.38 6.67
N LEU A 5 -1.67 -8.81 5.51
CA LEU A 5 -2.94 -9.03 4.82
C LEU A 5 -2.67 -9.98 3.64
N ARG A 6 -3.54 -10.94 3.46
CA ARG A 6 -3.44 -11.86 2.34
C ARG A 6 -4.10 -11.27 1.10
N ILE A 7 -3.42 -11.43 -0.03
CA ILE A 7 -3.95 -11.05 -1.33
C ILE A 7 -3.81 -12.23 -2.29
N PRO A 8 -4.60 -12.26 -3.38
CA PRO A 8 -4.33 -13.21 -4.47
C PRO A 8 -2.90 -13.04 -4.97
N THR A 9 -2.26 -14.15 -5.36
CA THR A 9 -0.87 -14.12 -5.83
C THR A 9 -0.73 -13.15 -6.99
N ASN A 10 0.09 -12.11 -6.82
CA ASN A 10 0.34 -11.18 -7.91
C ASN A 10 1.33 -11.79 -8.93
N ARG A 11 1.15 -11.42 -10.18
CA ARG A 11 2.05 -11.79 -11.27
C ARG A 11 2.37 -10.55 -12.07
N THR A 12 3.58 -10.48 -12.60
CA THR A 12 4.00 -9.33 -13.37
C THR A 12 3.96 -9.67 -14.85
N VAL A 13 2.79 -9.60 -15.44
CA VAL A 13 2.61 -9.69 -16.89
C VAL A 13 2.68 -8.30 -17.49
N SER A 14 1.92 -7.36 -16.95
CA SER A 14 1.89 -5.97 -17.40
C SER A 14 2.23 -4.97 -16.29
N GLY A 15 2.57 -5.47 -15.09
CA GLY A 15 2.89 -4.65 -13.93
C GLY A 15 1.66 -4.04 -13.27
N PRO A 16 1.82 -3.44 -12.09
CA PRO A 16 0.72 -2.77 -11.42
C PRO A 16 0.37 -1.46 -12.11
N LYS A 17 -0.92 -1.15 -12.16
CA LYS A 17 -1.42 0.12 -12.64
C LYS A 17 -1.92 0.91 -11.44
N LEU A 18 -1.36 2.10 -11.22
CA LEU A 18 -1.70 2.97 -10.11
C LEU A 18 -2.59 4.10 -10.62
N THR A 19 -3.76 4.26 -10.01
CA THR A 19 -4.68 5.34 -10.35
C THR A 19 -4.93 6.17 -9.11
N MET A 20 -4.53 7.45 -9.18
CA MET A 20 -4.75 8.39 -8.08
C MET A 20 -6.08 9.10 -8.26
N GLU A 21 -6.87 9.11 -7.20
CA GLU A 21 -8.08 9.91 -7.08
C GLU A 21 -7.92 10.76 -5.82
N VAL A 22 -8.81 11.71 -5.60
CA VAL A 22 -8.73 12.56 -4.40
C VAL A 22 -8.87 11.69 -3.15
N GLY A 23 -7.79 11.65 -2.35
CA GLY A 23 -7.75 10.88 -1.11
C GLY A 23 -7.73 9.37 -1.28
N ARG A 24 -7.54 8.87 -2.50
CA ARG A 24 -7.69 7.46 -2.79
C ARG A 24 -6.66 6.99 -3.82
N LEU A 25 -6.12 5.80 -3.61
CA LEU A 25 -5.23 5.16 -4.58
C LEU A 25 -5.81 3.80 -4.94
N VAL A 26 -6.03 3.58 -6.23
CA VAL A 26 -6.49 2.29 -6.75
C VAL A 26 -5.32 1.60 -7.44
N VAL A 27 -5.03 0.37 -7.02
CA VAL A 27 -3.97 -0.45 -7.59
C VAL A 27 -4.61 -1.65 -8.29
N ASP A 28 -4.49 -1.67 -9.61
CA ASP A 28 -4.93 -2.81 -10.42
C ASP A 28 -3.69 -3.61 -10.81
N TYR A 29 -3.74 -4.92 -10.65
CA TYR A 29 -2.58 -5.78 -10.92
C TYR A 29 -3.04 -7.13 -11.46
N ASP A 30 -2.12 -7.81 -12.15
CA ASP A 30 -2.37 -9.18 -12.59
C ASP A 30 -2.25 -10.13 -11.41
N CYS A 31 -3.23 -10.98 -11.21
CA CYS A 31 -3.22 -11.96 -10.13
C CYS A 31 -3.55 -13.36 -10.65
N GLU A 32 -3.09 -14.35 -9.91
CA GLU A 32 -3.36 -15.75 -10.21
C GLU A 32 -4.42 -16.28 -9.26
N GLY A 33 -5.53 -16.78 -9.80
CA GLY A 33 -6.59 -17.41 -9.02
C GLY A 33 -6.24 -18.84 -8.63
N ASP A 34 -7.12 -19.45 -7.84
CA ASP A 34 -6.96 -20.83 -7.36
C ASP A 34 -6.90 -21.86 -8.50
N ASP A 35 -7.50 -21.52 -9.65
CA ASP A 35 -7.49 -22.36 -10.84
C ASP A 35 -6.25 -22.16 -11.72
N GLY A 36 -5.29 -21.34 -11.28
CA GLY A 36 -4.09 -21.02 -12.03
C GLY A 36 -4.27 -20.01 -13.15
N ARG A 37 -5.47 -19.49 -13.34
CA ARG A 37 -5.72 -18.46 -14.36
C ARG A 37 -5.27 -17.11 -13.90
N VAL A 38 -4.69 -16.33 -14.81
CA VAL A 38 -4.31 -14.95 -14.56
C VAL A 38 -5.51 -14.04 -14.84
N THR A 39 -5.91 -13.29 -13.84
CA THR A 39 -7.02 -12.35 -13.91
C THR A 39 -6.58 -11.02 -13.31
N ASN A 40 -7.51 -10.12 -13.01
CA ASN A 40 -7.19 -8.83 -12.43
C ASN A 40 -7.55 -8.80 -10.95
N GLY A 41 -6.62 -8.30 -10.13
CA GLY A 41 -6.84 -7.99 -8.73
C GLY A 41 -6.88 -6.49 -8.54
N ARG A 42 -7.51 -6.05 -7.45
CA ARG A 42 -7.59 -4.63 -7.12
C ARG A 42 -7.39 -4.42 -5.63
N ILE A 43 -6.58 -3.44 -5.31
CA ILE A 43 -6.37 -2.98 -3.94
C ILE A 43 -6.70 -1.50 -3.91
N VAL A 44 -7.49 -1.08 -2.91
CA VAL A 44 -7.89 0.31 -2.75
C VAL A 44 -7.38 0.81 -1.40
N PHE A 45 -6.61 1.89 -1.43
CA PHE A 45 -6.16 2.60 -0.24
C PHE A 45 -6.96 3.90 -0.11
N GLU A 46 -7.52 4.14 1.06
CA GLU A 46 -8.32 5.34 1.33
C GLU A 46 -7.64 6.26 2.34
N ASP A 47 -7.92 7.54 2.24
CA ASP A 47 -7.31 8.60 3.05
C ASP A 47 -5.78 8.54 2.94
N ILE A 48 -5.26 8.50 1.73
CA ILE A 48 -3.81 8.42 1.55
C ILE A 48 -3.15 9.77 1.86
N LEU A 49 -2.03 9.70 2.57
CA LEU A 49 -1.19 10.87 2.85
C LEU A 49 0.05 10.87 1.97
N SER A 50 0.52 9.69 1.58
CA SER A 50 1.74 9.57 0.79
C SER A 50 1.80 8.18 0.16
N CYS A 51 2.48 8.09 -0.96
CA CYS A 51 2.84 6.80 -1.54
C CYS A 51 4.17 6.95 -2.29
N GLN A 52 4.93 5.86 -2.38
CA GLN A 52 6.16 5.82 -3.16
C GLN A 52 6.32 4.44 -3.78
N PHE A 53 6.81 4.42 -4.99
CA PHE A 53 7.09 3.18 -5.70
C PHE A 53 8.60 3.04 -5.95
N TRP A 54 9.15 1.87 -5.59
CA TRP A 54 10.53 1.52 -5.86
C TRP A 54 10.59 0.53 -7.01
N ASP A 55 11.21 0.91 -8.10
CA ASP A 55 11.49 -0.04 -9.18
C ASP A 55 12.33 -1.20 -8.64
N ASN A 56 12.17 -2.38 -9.22
CA ASN A 56 12.85 -3.59 -8.74
C ASN A 56 14.39 -3.43 -8.72
N SER A 57 14.94 -2.61 -9.62
CA SER A 57 16.39 -2.36 -9.69
C SER A 57 16.94 -1.62 -8.46
N CYS A 58 16.11 -0.91 -7.72
CA CYS A 58 16.52 -0.15 -6.53
C CYS A 58 15.62 -0.39 -5.31
N CYS A 59 14.85 -1.47 -5.34
CA CYS A 59 13.95 -1.83 -4.25
C CYS A 59 14.75 -2.22 -3.01
N PRO A 60 14.45 -1.63 -1.83
CA PRO A 60 15.10 -2.06 -0.58
C PRO A 60 14.82 -3.53 -0.30
N ALA A 61 15.84 -4.25 0.19
CA ALA A 61 15.73 -5.68 0.44
C ALA A 61 14.58 -6.04 1.38
N GLN A 62 14.32 -5.21 2.39
CA GLN A 62 13.22 -5.44 3.34
C GLN A 62 11.84 -5.29 2.72
N ASN A 63 11.73 -4.70 1.53
CA ASN A 63 10.48 -4.54 0.81
C ASN A 63 10.18 -5.70 -0.15
N VAL A 64 11.12 -6.64 -0.30
CA VAL A 64 10.88 -7.82 -1.12
C VAL A 64 10.08 -8.81 -0.29
N LEU A 65 8.78 -8.84 -0.53
CA LEU A 65 7.80 -9.61 0.24
C LEU A 65 7.24 -10.75 -0.60
N PRO A 66 6.63 -11.77 0.03
CA PRO A 66 5.89 -12.77 -0.73
C PRO A 66 4.79 -12.13 -1.59
N ALA A 67 4.58 -12.67 -2.78
CA ALA A 67 3.61 -12.15 -3.75
C ALA A 67 2.14 -12.25 -3.30
N THR A 68 1.89 -12.85 -2.14
CA THR A 68 0.55 -13.07 -1.58
C THR A 68 0.29 -12.22 -0.34
N GLU A 69 1.14 -11.25 -0.03
CA GLU A 69 1.05 -10.53 1.23
C GLU A 69 1.21 -9.01 1.05
N ILE A 70 0.46 -8.28 1.88
CA ILE A 70 0.69 -6.86 2.16
C ILE A 70 1.17 -6.79 3.60
N ARG A 71 2.32 -6.17 3.82
CA ARG A 71 2.81 -5.90 5.17
C ARG A 71 2.18 -4.63 5.70
N VAL A 72 1.69 -4.68 6.92
CA VAL A 72 1.06 -3.52 7.57
C VAL A 72 1.86 -3.18 8.83
N LEU A 73 2.36 -1.94 8.88
CA LEU A 73 3.14 -1.43 10.01
C LEU A 73 2.39 -0.28 10.68
N GLU A 74 2.26 -0.33 12.00
CA GLU A 74 1.71 0.76 12.79
C GLU A 74 2.77 1.82 13.10
N GLN A 75 4.04 1.46 12.96
CA GLN A 75 5.19 2.35 13.15
C GLN A 75 6.26 2.04 12.10
N SER A 76 6.80 3.07 11.50
CA SER A 76 7.93 2.98 10.57
C SER A 76 8.55 4.36 10.39
N GLU A 77 9.79 4.40 9.92
CA GLU A 77 10.45 5.68 9.60
C GLU A 77 9.67 6.47 8.55
N TYR A 78 9.15 5.77 7.55
CA TYR A 78 8.36 6.42 6.49
C TYR A 78 7.09 7.05 7.07
N LEU A 79 6.35 6.32 7.89
CA LEU A 79 5.14 6.81 8.54
C LEU A 79 5.45 7.99 9.46
N ASP A 80 6.53 7.91 10.24
CA ASP A 80 6.94 8.99 11.14
C ASP A 80 7.30 10.25 10.36
N GLY A 81 7.98 10.10 9.23
CA GLY A 81 8.32 11.22 8.36
C GLY A 81 7.10 11.91 7.78
N VAL A 82 6.10 11.14 7.37
CA VAL A 82 4.84 11.69 6.85
C VAL A 82 4.07 12.41 7.95
N ARG A 83 4.00 11.84 9.15
CA ARG A 83 3.35 12.48 10.30
C ARG A 83 4.01 13.81 10.66
N SER A 84 5.33 13.87 10.64
CA SER A 84 6.06 15.10 10.92
C SER A 84 5.74 16.19 9.90
N LYS A 85 5.71 15.85 8.63
CA LYS A 85 5.39 16.82 7.57
C LYS A 85 3.95 17.33 7.68
N TRP A 86 3.03 16.46 8.00
CA TRP A 86 1.65 16.84 8.22
C TRP A 86 1.53 17.79 9.42
N HIS A 87 2.20 17.43 10.51
CA HIS A 87 2.22 18.27 11.73
C HIS A 87 2.77 19.66 11.46
N GLU A 88 3.84 19.78 10.69
CA GLU A 88 4.40 21.08 10.30
C GLU A 88 3.43 21.89 9.46
N ALA A 89 2.65 21.25 8.60
CA ALA A 89 1.74 21.94 7.69
C ALA A 89 0.46 22.44 8.36
N VAL A 90 -0.16 21.63 9.23
CA VAL A 90 -1.50 21.92 9.79
C VAL A 90 -1.53 22.04 11.31
N GLY A 91 -0.44 21.69 11.99
CA GLY A 91 -0.40 21.65 13.43
C GLY A 91 -0.93 20.34 14.01
N TRP A 92 -0.36 19.94 15.13
CA TRP A 92 -0.65 18.66 15.75
C TRP A 92 -2.10 18.52 16.22
N GLU A 93 -2.62 19.55 16.87
CA GLU A 93 -3.97 19.51 17.41
C GLU A 93 -5.01 19.40 16.30
N GLU A 94 -4.86 20.20 15.26
CA GLU A 94 -5.77 20.18 14.12
C GLU A 94 -5.74 18.83 13.42
N TRP A 95 -4.55 18.26 13.26
CA TRP A 95 -4.40 16.94 12.65
C TRP A 95 -5.08 15.86 13.47
N GLN A 96 -4.88 15.85 14.78
CA GLN A 96 -5.52 14.88 15.67
C GLN A 96 -7.04 14.96 15.61
N GLN A 97 -7.58 16.17 15.62
CA GLN A 97 -9.02 16.39 15.57
C GLN A 97 -9.62 15.96 14.24
N SER A 98 -8.98 16.32 13.14
CA SER A 98 -9.52 16.05 11.81
C SER A 98 -9.36 14.59 11.37
N GLN A 99 -8.31 13.92 11.84
CA GLN A 99 -7.96 12.57 11.37
C GLN A 99 -8.15 11.47 12.42
N GLY A 100 -8.69 11.82 13.58
CA GLY A 100 -8.91 10.84 14.63
C GLY A 100 -7.66 10.39 15.35
N GLY A 101 -6.55 11.10 15.20
CA GLY A 101 -5.30 10.85 15.88
C GLY A 101 -4.31 10.03 15.05
N SER A 102 -3.10 9.88 15.59
CA SER A 102 -1.98 9.27 14.87
C SER A 102 -2.16 7.77 14.57
N GLY A 103 -2.93 7.06 15.39
CA GLY A 103 -3.16 5.62 15.22
C GLY A 103 -4.04 5.25 14.05
N ARG A 104 -4.67 6.23 13.41
CA ARG A 104 -5.53 6.00 12.26
C ARG A 104 -4.74 5.57 11.02
N PHE A 105 -3.55 6.10 10.84
CA PHE A 105 -2.74 5.87 9.65
C PHE A 105 -1.74 4.76 9.87
N ARG A 106 -1.51 3.95 8.83
CA ARG A 106 -0.57 2.84 8.84
C ARG A 106 0.27 2.86 7.58
N HIS A 107 1.39 2.18 7.64
CA HIS A 107 2.28 1.99 6.50
C HIS A 107 2.01 0.62 5.88
N PHE A 108 1.54 0.62 4.63
CA PHE A 108 1.29 -0.60 3.86
C PHE A 108 2.42 -0.77 2.85
N THR A 109 2.95 -1.99 2.74
CA THR A 109 3.96 -2.32 1.74
C THR A 109 3.52 -3.55 0.97
N ILE A 110 3.53 -3.46 -0.35
CA ILE A 110 3.28 -4.60 -1.23
C ILE A 110 4.41 -4.71 -2.25
N TYR A 111 4.88 -5.94 -2.49
CA TYR A 111 5.88 -6.22 -3.51
C TYR A 111 5.21 -6.87 -4.71
N PHE A 112 5.39 -6.26 -5.89
CA PHE A 112 4.94 -6.81 -7.16
C PHE A 112 6.11 -7.54 -7.78
N ASP A 113 5.96 -8.84 -7.94
CA ASP A 113 7.02 -9.72 -8.42
C ASP A 113 7.63 -9.18 -9.73
N ASP A 114 8.97 -9.03 -9.74
CA ASP A 114 9.76 -8.49 -10.85
C ASP A 114 9.45 -7.03 -11.26
N ALA A 115 8.55 -6.34 -10.59
CA ALA A 115 8.24 -4.94 -10.90
C ALA A 115 8.81 -3.98 -9.85
N GLY A 116 8.63 -4.26 -8.57
CA GLY A 116 9.10 -3.42 -7.50
C GLY A 116 8.14 -3.38 -6.32
N SER A 117 8.36 -2.46 -5.39
CA SER A 117 7.52 -2.34 -4.21
C SER A 117 6.80 -1.01 -4.13
N LEU A 118 5.61 -1.03 -3.56
CA LEU A 118 4.79 0.15 -3.30
C LEU A 118 4.64 0.31 -1.79
N ASP A 119 5.00 1.49 -1.29
CA ASP A 119 4.75 1.91 0.08
C ASP A 119 3.63 2.94 0.09
N VAL A 120 2.64 2.77 0.96
CA VAL A 120 1.50 3.67 1.06
C VAL A 120 1.23 3.99 2.52
N ILE A 121 1.05 5.27 2.82
CA ILE A 121 0.55 5.72 4.12
C ILE A 121 -0.93 6.06 3.93
N ALA A 122 -1.78 5.29 4.57
CA ALA A 122 -3.24 5.41 4.42
C ALA A 122 -3.94 4.96 5.69
N SER A 123 -5.22 5.27 5.81
CA SER A 123 -6.03 4.82 6.95
C SER A 123 -6.65 3.45 6.70
N LYS A 124 -6.90 3.09 5.45
CA LYS A 124 -7.64 1.88 5.11
C LYS A 124 -7.12 1.25 3.83
N CYS A 125 -7.10 -0.07 3.83
CA CYS A 125 -6.76 -0.88 2.66
C CYS A 125 -7.85 -1.93 2.46
N THR A 126 -8.40 -1.99 1.26
CA THR A 126 -9.41 -2.98 0.88
C THR A 126 -8.88 -3.80 -0.28
N VAL A 127 -8.94 -5.11 -0.16
CA VAL A 127 -8.48 -6.04 -1.20
C VAL A 127 -9.71 -6.70 -1.83
N ALA A 128 -9.87 -6.51 -3.14
CA ALA A 128 -10.92 -7.20 -3.88
C ALA A 128 -10.41 -8.58 -4.34
N PRO A 129 -11.28 -9.59 -4.41
CA PRO A 129 -10.87 -10.88 -4.96
C PRO A 129 -10.55 -10.76 -6.44
N CYS A 130 -9.78 -11.72 -6.97
CA CYS A 130 -9.53 -11.80 -8.41
C CYS A 130 -10.84 -11.88 -9.17
N THR A 131 -10.96 -11.07 -10.23
CA THR A 131 -12.12 -11.17 -11.12
C THR A 131 -11.86 -12.25 -12.15
N LYS A 132 -12.89 -12.98 -12.50
CA LYS A 132 -12.82 -14.01 -13.54
C LYS A 132 -13.13 -13.45 -14.91
#